data_1d0a5c9b59664dbb9914090f2a316183
#
_entry.id   1d0a5c9b59664dbb9914090f2a316183
#
_cell.length_a   1.000
_cell.length_b   1.000
_cell.length_c   1.000
_cell.angle_alpha   90.00
_cell.angle_beta   90.00
_cell.angle_gamma   90.00
#
_symmetry.space_group_name_H-M   'P 1'
#
loop_
_entity.id
_entity.type
_entity.pdbx_description
1 polymer ?
#
loop_
_entity_poly.entity_id
_entity_poly.type
_entity_poly.pdbx_seq_one_letter_code
_entity_poly.pdbx_strand_id
1 'polypeptide(L)'
;MKLTVGEILAMVDAMRPNNVDREAKIQYLNEVEAEVFDLYLGFKRGKEVEIKPINGRAFLHGETDTLEGYTNAEGEAKTEPEGSLTIMVTSPYRIIEPLGKMKENEPMRLLPSLKSYTQGDEDAVVLLDSRFLGVYTNYIKAKIDYAEDEIESYTNAVQAYNAEKEAWLSYLNRYLVHGERRARGLI
;
A
#
# COMPACT_ATOMS: atom_id res chain seq x y z
N MET A 1 -10.37 0.41 7.43
CA MET A 1 -10.54 -1.06 7.35
C MET A 1 -9.59 -1.56 6.29
N LYS A 2 -8.87 -2.65 6.52
CA LYS A 2 -8.00 -3.25 5.50
C LYS A 2 -8.86 -3.81 4.38
N LEU A 3 -8.34 -3.82 3.17
CA LEU A 3 -9.00 -4.33 1.97
C LEU A 3 -8.19 -5.49 1.42
N THR A 4 -8.82 -6.62 1.14
CA THR A 4 -8.14 -7.80 0.62
C THR A 4 -8.39 -8.02 -0.87
N VAL A 5 -7.52 -8.81 -1.51
CA VAL A 5 -7.67 -9.23 -2.91
C VAL A 5 -9.03 -9.90 -3.13
N GLY A 6 -9.40 -10.84 -2.26
CA GLY A 6 -10.68 -11.57 -2.36
C GLY A 6 -11.90 -10.65 -2.27
N GLU A 7 -11.89 -9.66 -1.37
CA GLU A 7 -12.98 -8.68 -1.22
C GLU A 7 -13.13 -7.81 -2.49
N ILE A 8 -12.02 -7.38 -3.09
CA ILE A 8 -12.04 -6.59 -4.35
C ILE A 8 -12.67 -7.41 -5.48
N LEU A 9 -12.19 -8.65 -5.69
CA LEU A 9 -12.67 -9.51 -6.77
C LEU A 9 -14.16 -9.85 -6.59
N ALA A 10 -14.57 -10.18 -5.37
CA ALA A 10 -15.98 -10.43 -5.06
C ALA A 10 -16.87 -9.21 -5.34
N MET A 11 -16.40 -8.01 -5.01
CA MET A 11 -17.12 -6.77 -5.29
C MET A 11 -17.23 -6.50 -6.79
N VAL A 12 -16.14 -6.71 -7.56
CA VAL A 12 -16.15 -6.59 -9.02
C VAL A 12 -17.18 -7.53 -9.63
N ASP A 13 -17.20 -8.80 -9.23
CA ASP A 13 -18.14 -9.79 -9.75
C ASP A 13 -19.61 -9.46 -9.38
N ALA A 14 -19.83 -8.89 -8.20
CA ALA A 14 -21.16 -8.43 -7.79
C ALA A 14 -21.64 -7.19 -8.58
N MET A 15 -20.71 -6.27 -8.90
CA MET A 15 -21.03 -5.04 -9.64
C MET A 15 -21.18 -5.28 -11.14
N ARG A 16 -20.42 -6.21 -11.68
CA ARG A 16 -20.35 -6.52 -13.11
C ARG A 16 -20.24 -8.05 -13.31
N PRO A 17 -21.37 -8.78 -13.43
CA PRO A 17 -21.33 -10.18 -13.83
C PRO A 17 -20.63 -10.33 -15.18
N ASN A 18 -19.63 -11.20 -15.25
CA ASN A 18 -18.73 -11.34 -16.40
C ASN A 18 -18.20 -12.77 -16.52
N ASN A 19 -17.63 -13.11 -17.67
CA ASN A 19 -17.03 -14.42 -17.95
C ASN A 19 -15.48 -14.38 -17.91
N VAL A 20 -14.89 -13.27 -17.49
CA VAL A 20 -13.43 -13.13 -17.35
C VAL A 20 -12.96 -14.02 -16.21
N ASP A 21 -11.94 -14.82 -16.45
CA ASP A 21 -11.41 -15.72 -15.45
C ASP A 21 -10.75 -14.96 -14.28
N ARG A 22 -10.62 -15.69 -13.17
CA ARG A 22 -10.09 -15.10 -11.92
C ARG A 22 -8.64 -14.67 -12.05
N GLU A 23 -7.84 -15.41 -12.82
CA GLU A 23 -6.43 -15.12 -13.02
C GLU A 23 -6.23 -13.80 -13.78
N ALA A 24 -7.00 -13.56 -14.83
CA ALA A 24 -6.99 -12.30 -15.56
C ALA A 24 -7.39 -11.12 -14.68
N LYS A 25 -8.39 -11.27 -13.80
CA LYS A 25 -8.77 -10.22 -12.84
C LYS A 25 -7.67 -9.93 -11.83
N ILE A 26 -6.94 -10.94 -11.35
CA ILE A 26 -5.77 -10.76 -10.47
C ILE A 26 -4.65 -10.03 -11.23
N GLN A 27 -4.44 -10.31 -12.50
CA GLN A 27 -3.49 -9.58 -13.32
C GLN A 27 -3.88 -8.10 -13.45
N TYR A 28 -5.15 -7.79 -13.69
CA TYR A 28 -5.65 -6.40 -13.70
C TYR A 28 -5.48 -5.71 -12.33
N LEU A 29 -5.68 -6.46 -11.24
CA LEU A 29 -5.40 -5.95 -9.90
C LEU A 29 -3.90 -5.62 -9.71
N ASN A 30 -3.01 -6.49 -10.15
CA ASN A 30 -1.57 -6.24 -10.10
C ASN A 30 -1.17 -5.01 -10.92
N GLU A 31 -1.78 -4.78 -12.07
CA GLU A 31 -1.53 -3.59 -12.90
C GLU A 31 -1.89 -2.31 -12.16
N VAL A 32 -3.09 -2.24 -11.58
CA VAL A 32 -3.52 -1.05 -10.84
C VAL A 32 -2.75 -0.87 -9.53
N GLU A 33 -2.39 -1.96 -8.86
CA GLU A 33 -1.55 -1.90 -7.65
C GLU A 33 -0.17 -1.32 -7.96
N ALA A 34 0.42 -1.69 -9.10
CA ALA A 34 1.69 -1.13 -9.56
C ALA A 34 1.58 0.38 -9.86
N GLU A 35 0.51 0.81 -10.56
CA GLU A 35 0.27 2.23 -10.82
C GLU A 35 0.10 3.03 -9.53
N VAL A 36 -0.71 2.54 -8.62
CA VAL A 36 -0.96 3.15 -7.31
C VAL A 36 0.32 3.22 -6.48
N PHE A 37 1.12 2.16 -6.50
CA PHE A 37 2.39 2.11 -5.80
C PHE A 37 3.40 3.14 -6.34
N ASP A 38 3.52 3.29 -7.65
CA ASP A 38 4.41 4.29 -8.27
C ASP A 38 3.98 5.72 -7.92
N LEU A 39 2.68 5.99 -7.92
CA LEU A 39 2.14 7.29 -7.49
C LEU A 39 2.44 7.54 -6.00
N TYR A 40 2.26 6.54 -5.13
CA TYR A 40 2.58 6.61 -3.71
C TYR A 40 4.06 6.92 -3.47
N LEU A 41 4.97 6.27 -4.21
CA LEU A 41 6.41 6.54 -4.16
C LEU A 41 6.74 7.98 -4.57
N GLY A 42 6.07 8.50 -5.59
CA GLY A 42 6.22 9.90 -6.02
C GLY A 42 5.92 10.89 -4.90
N PHE A 43 4.93 10.61 -4.04
CA PHE A 43 4.63 11.42 -2.86
C PHE A 43 5.66 11.29 -1.73
N LYS A 44 6.29 10.13 -1.58
CA LYS A 44 7.36 9.88 -0.59
C LYS A 44 8.74 10.42 -1.00
N ARG A 45 8.85 11.16 -2.10
CA ARG A 45 10.10 11.79 -2.58
C ARG A 45 11.29 10.85 -2.74
N GLY A 46 11.05 9.69 -3.31
CA GLY A 46 12.11 8.74 -3.64
C GLY A 46 11.78 7.32 -3.17
N LYS A 47 12.55 6.37 -3.69
CA LYS A 47 12.36 4.95 -3.39
C LYS A 47 12.86 4.55 -2.00
N GLU A 48 13.58 5.44 -1.34
CA GLU A 48 14.17 5.21 -0.02
C GLU A 48 13.66 6.28 0.95
N VAL A 49 13.13 5.85 2.08
CA VAL A 49 12.69 6.75 3.15
C VAL A 49 13.57 6.48 4.37
N GLU A 50 14.22 7.52 4.88
CA GLU A 50 14.91 7.44 6.17
C GLU A 50 13.89 7.61 7.30
N ILE A 51 13.87 6.65 8.21
CA ILE A 51 13.15 6.75 9.48
C ILE A 51 14.13 6.63 10.64
N LYS A 52 13.74 7.19 11.79
CA LYS A 52 14.51 7.04 13.02
C LYS A 52 13.72 6.22 14.03
N PRO A 53 14.39 5.35 14.77
CA PRO A 53 13.74 4.62 15.87
C PRO A 53 13.20 5.58 16.93
N ILE A 54 12.09 5.21 17.51
CA ILE A 54 11.49 5.90 18.65
C ILE A 54 11.33 4.86 19.77
N ASN A 55 12.00 5.05 20.89
CA ASN A 55 12.04 4.09 22.00
C ASN A 55 12.50 2.68 21.58
N GLY A 56 13.47 2.60 20.66
CA GLY A 56 14.01 1.34 20.13
C GLY A 56 13.09 0.61 19.14
N ARG A 57 12.07 1.30 18.58
CA ARG A 57 11.05 0.75 17.69
C ARG A 57 11.02 1.49 16.35
N ALA A 58 10.74 0.77 15.28
CA ALA A 58 10.46 1.36 13.96
C ALA A 58 8.95 1.38 13.68
N PHE A 59 8.48 2.49 13.13
CA PHE A 59 7.10 2.69 12.70
C PHE A 59 7.06 2.62 11.17
N LEU A 60 6.53 1.53 10.63
CA LEU A 60 6.39 1.29 9.19
C LEU A 60 4.98 1.59 8.71
N HIS A 61 4.84 2.14 7.52
CA HIS A 61 3.54 2.43 6.95
C HIS A 61 3.02 1.21 6.16
N GLY A 62 1.89 0.68 6.61
CA GLY A 62 1.22 -0.44 5.94
C GLY A 62 2.04 -1.72 5.92
N GLU A 63 1.76 -2.57 4.92
CA GLU A 63 2.49 -3.81 4.66
C GLU A 63 3.51 -3.67 3.52
N THR A 64 3.57 -2.50 2.91
CA THR A 64 4.43 -2.20 1.75
C THR A 64 5.85 -1.78 2.13
N ASP A 65 6.04 -1.23 3.34
CA ASP A 65 7.35 -0.79 3.78
C ASP A 65 8.12 -1.97 4.38
N THR A 66 9.30 -2.26 3.84
CA THR A 66 10.25 -3.23 4.40
C THR A 66 11.46 -2.51 4.97
N LEU A 67 12.08 -3.08 6.00
CA LEU A 67 13.29 -2.55 6.59
C LEU A 67 14.51 -3.17 5.90
N GLU A 68 15.36 -2.35 5.25
CA GLU A 68 16.59 -2.84 4.63
C GLU A 68 17.61 -3.27 5.67
N GLY A 69 17.68 -2.53 6.76
CA GLY A 69 18.57 -2.84 7.86
C GLY A 69 18.40 -1.84 9.01
N TYR A 70 18.98 -2.16 10.14
CA TYR A 70 18.99 -1.30 11.33
C TYR A 70 20.28 -1.49 12.13
N THR A 71 20.59 -0.53 12.99
CA THR A 71 21.66 -0.68 13.99
C THR A 71 21.03 -1.03 15.34
N ASN A 72 21.50 -2.11 15.97
CA ASN A 72 21.04 -2.50 17.30
C ASN A 72 21.59 -1.57 18.40
N ALA A 73 21.13 -1.75 19.62
CA ALA A 73 21.55 -0.90 20.76
C ALA A 73 23.06 -1.00 21.04
N GLU A 74 23.69 -2.10 20.69
CA GLU A 74 25.13 -2.36 20.82
C GLU A 74 25.97 -1.70 19.71
N GLY A 75 25.31 -1.14 18.67
CA GLY A 75 25.97 -0.46 17.55
C GLY A 75 26.34 -1.39 16.38
N GLU A 76 25.80 -2.61 16.34
CA GLU A 76 26.00 -3.56 15.26
C GLU A 76 24.96 -3.38 14.17
N ALA A 77 25.38 -3.40 12.89
CA ALA A 77 24.49 -3.41 11.75
C ALA A 77 23.80 -4.78 11.59
N LYS A 78 22.48 -4.79 11.46
CA LYS A 78 21.63 -5.95 11.22
C LYS A 78 20.87 -5.75 9.91
N THR A 79 20.76 -6.80 9.10
CA THR A 79 20.07 -6.76 7.80
C THR A 79 18.57 -7.09 7.91
N GLU A 80 18.19 -7.89 8.89
CA GLU A 80 16.80 -8.19 9.20
C GLU A 80 16.59 -8.17 10.72
N PRO A 81 15.41 -7.77 11.21
CA PRO A 81 15.10 -7.80 12.63
C PRO A 81 14.85 -9.25 13.07
N GLU A 82 15.91 -10.02 13.34
CA GLU A 82 15.78 -11.36 13.94
C GLU A 82 14.97 -11.30 15.23
N GLY A 83 13.93 -12.12 15.30
CA GLY A 83 13.06 -12.18 16.47
C GLY A 83 12.21 -10.92 16.68
N SER A 84 11.94 -10.15 15.62
CA SER A 84 11.10 -8.97 15.72
C SER A 84 9.66 -9.32 16.07
N LEU A 85 9.12 -8.69 17.11
CA LEU A 85 7.70 -8.72 17.40
C LEU A 85 7.02 -7.66 16.55
N THR A 86 6.26 -8.07 15.52
CA THR A 86 5.43 -7.14 14.77
C THR A 86 4.16 -6.90 15.55
N ILE A 87 4.04 -5.72 16.17
CA ILE A 87 2.82 -5.30 16.84
C ILE A 87 2.03 -4.45 15.85
N MET A 88 0.88 -4.97 15.41
CA MET A 88 -0.10 -4.18 14.66
C MET A 88 -0.78 -3.22 15.62
N VAL A 89 -0.34 -1.97 15.65
CA VAL A 89 -1.08 -0.90 16.31
C VAL A 89 -1.85 -0.15 15.26
N THR A 90 -3.17 -0.19 15.35
CA THR A 90 -4.15 0.57 14.53
C THR A 90 -3.62 1.08 13.19
N SER A 91 -4.16 0.52 12.08
CA SER A 91 -3.95 1.05 10.72
C SER A 91 -3.75 2.59 10.75
N PRO A 92 -2.75 3.18 10.09
CA PRO A 92 -1.97 2.57 9.00
C PRO A 92 -0.55 2.10 9.38
N TYR A 93 -0.18 2.05 10.62
CA TYR A 93 1.21 1.79 11.02
C TYR A 93 1.42 0.38 11.54
N ARG A 94 2.55 -0.21 11.17
CA ARG A 94 3.10 -1.45 11.70
C ARG A 94 4.32 -1.08 12.55
N ILE A 95 4.40 -1.58 13.78
CA ILE A 95 5.54 -1.35 14.67
C ILE A 95 6.41 -2.58 14.66
N ILE A 96 7.71 -2.40 14.43
CA ILE A 96 8.73 -3.44 14.57
C ILE A 96 9.58 -3.14 15.80
N GLU A 97 9.64 -4.08 16.72
CA GLU A 97 10.52 -4.04 17.88
C GLU A 97 11.41 -5.29 17.84
N PRO A 98 12.70 -5.15 17.48
CA PRO A 98 13.65 -6.27 17.52
C PRO A 98 14.05 -6.59 18.95
N LEU A 99 14.44 -7.85 19.21
CA LEU A 99 14.88 -8.33 20.54
C LEU A 99 16.02 -7.50 21.15
N GLY A 100 16.93 -6.96 20.35
CA GLY A 100 18.07 -6.15 20.79
C GLY A 100 17.81 -4.65 20.83
N LYS A 101 16.55 -4.20 20.64
CA LYS A 101 16.19 -2.79 20.40
C LYS A 101 17.00 -2.12 19.30
N MET A 102 16.45 -1.11 18.70
CA MET A 102 17.14 -0.28 17.72
C MET A 102 17.85 0.87 18.43
N LYS A 103 19.01 1.27 17.90
CA LYS A 103 19.76 2.40 18.42
C LYS A 103 19.00 3.70 18.16
N GLU A 104 18.78 4.47 19.18
CA GLU A 104 18.07 5.74 19.12
C GLU A 104 18.76 6.75 18.18
N ASN A 105 17.94 7.49 17.43
CA ASN A 105 18.38 8.55 16.53
C ASN A 105 19.26 8.12 15.34
N GLU A 106 19.53 6.83 15.16
CA GLU A 106 20.24 6.34 13.98
C GLU A 106 19.26 6.14 12.83
N PRO A 107 19.50 6.75 11.65
CA PRO A 107 18.59 6.61 10.53
C PRO A 107 18.61 5.19 9.98
N MET A 108 17.43 4.66 9.66
CA MET A 108 17.24 3.39 8.99
C MET A 108 16.64 3.63 7.61
N ARG A 109 16.94 2.76 6.65
CA ARG A 109 16.35 2.79 5.32
C ARG A 109 15.14 1.91 5.22
N LEU A 110 14.07 2.47 4.69
CA LEU A 110 12.87 1.74 4.29
C LEU A 110 12.90 1.53 2.79
N LEU A 111 12.72 0.28 2.37
CA LEU A 111 12.49 -0.07 0.98
C LEU A 111 11.02 -0.40 0.80
N PRO A 112 10.25 0.50 0.17
CA PRO A 112 8.90 0.15 -0.24
C PRO A 112 8.96 -0.99 -1.25
N SER A 113 8.16 -2.02 -1.06
CA SER A 113 8.08 -3.16 -1.98
C SER A 113 6.70 -3.27 -2.60
N LEU A 114 6.66 -3.38 -3.92
CA LEU A 114 5.44 -3.71 -4.64
C LEU A 114 5.10 -5.19 -4.40
N LYS A 115 3.86 -5.47 -4.00
CA LYS A 115 3.33 -6.83 -3.94
C LYS A 115 2.74 -7.22 -5.29
N SER A 116 2.95 -8.47 -5.69
CA SER A 116 2.28 -9.11 -6.80
C SER A 116 1.48 -10.29 -6.27
N TYR A 117 0.21 -10.37 -6.66
CA TYR A 117 -0.75 -11.35 -6.15
C TYR A 117 -0.95 -12.49 -7.15
N THR A 118 -1.25 -13.67 -6.62
CA THR A 118 -1.58 -14.91 -7.35
C THR A 118 -2.92 -15.45 -6.88
N GLN A 119 -3.40 -16.55 -7.47
CA GLN A 119 -4.70 -17.17 -7.11
C GLN A 119 -4.79 -17.63 -5.65
N GLY A 120 -3.68 -17.82 -4.95
CA GLY A 120 -3.65 -18.22 -3.53
C GLY A 120 -3.68 -17.06 -2.54
N ASP A 121 -3.61 -15.81 -3.02
CA ASP A 121 -3.41 -14.63 -2.18
C ASP A 121 -4.72 -13.87 -1.84
N GLU A 122 -5.84 -14.58 -1.69
CA GLU A 122 -7.15 -13.96 -1.45
C GLU A 122 -7.21 -13.11 -0.17
N ASP A 123 -6.54 -13.55 0.87
CA ASP A 123 -6.45 -12.85 2.15
C ASP A 123 -5.37 -11.77 2.18
N ALA A 124 -4.57 -11.64 1.10
CA ALA A 124 -3.54 -10.62 1.01
C ALA A 124 -4.14 -9.21 1.00
N VAL A 125 -3.55 -8.34 1.80
CA VAL A 125 -3.98 -6.94 1.92
C VAL A 125 -3.32 -6.11 0.84
N VAL A 126 -4.13 -5.31 0.13
CA VAL A 126 -3.67 -4.36 -0.89
C VAL A 126 -3.22 -3.03 -0.29
N LEU A 127 -2.57 -2.19 -1.10
CA LEU A 127 -1.99 -0.91 -0.66
C LEU A 127 -3.05 0.08 -0.14
N LEU A 128 -4.17 0.23 -0.85
CA LEU A 128 -5.21 1.17 -0.46
C LEU A 128 -6.17 0.56 0.57
N ASP A 129 -6.69 1.39 1.44
CA ASP A 129 -7.75 0.97 2.37
C ASP A 129 -9.15 1.04 1.72
N SER A 130 -10.15 0.54 2.44
CA SER A 130 -11.53 0.41 1.94
C SER A 130 -12.19 1.73 1.50
N ARG A 131 -11.67 2.89 1.89
CA ARG A 131 -12.16 4.20 1.44
C ARG A 131 -11.92 4.41 -0.06
N PHE A 132 -10.91 3.76 -0.60
CA PHE A 132 -10.47 3.88 -1.99
C PHE A 132 -10.70 2.60 -2.79
N LEU A 133 -11.64 1.76 -2.36
CA LEU A 133 -12.04 0.54 -3.06
C LEU A 133 -12.40 0.82 -4.53
N GLY A 134 -13.00 1.99 -4.81
CA GLY A 134 -13.38 2.42 -6.16
C GLY A 134 -12.20 2.50 -7.14
N VAL A 135 -10.98 2.76 -6.66
CA VAL A 135 -9.78 2.74 -7.50
C VAL A 135 -9.58 1.35 -8.11
N TYR A 136 -9.64 0.30 -7.30
CA TYR A 136 -9.47 -1.08 -7.78
C TYR A 136 -10.65 -1.56 -8.62
N THR A 137 -11.86 -1.42 -8.08
CA THR A 137 -13.05 -1.99 -8.72
C THR A 137 -13.36 -1.35 -10.06
N ASN A 138 -13.21 -0.02 -10.19
CA ASN A 138 -13.47 0.66 -11.47
C ASN A 138 -12.38 0.37 -12.50
N TYR A 139 -11.10 0.22 -12.08
CA TYR A 139 -10.05 -0.19 -13.00
C TYR A 139 -10.29 -1.59 -13.56
N ILE A 140 -10.54 -2.58 -12.68
CA ILE A 140 -10.79 -3.97 -13.11
C ILE A 140 -12.05 -4.03 -13.97
N LYS A 141 -13.11 -3.31 -13.60
CA LYS A 141 -14.32 -3.21 -14.40
C LYS A 141 -14.05 -2.64 -15.79
N ALA A 142 -13.26 -1.58 -15.90
CA ALA A 142 -12.87 -1.02 -17.21
C ALA A 142 -12.14 -2.06 -18.08
N LYS A 143 -11.22 -2.85 -17.50
CA LYS A 143 -10.54 -3.91 -18.23
C LYS A 143 -11.47 -5.02 -18.71
N ILE A 144 -12.47 -5.38 -17.89
CA ILE A 144 -13.50 -6.35 -18.27
C ILE A 144 -14.36 -5.80 -19.41
N ASP A 145 -14.88 -4.57 -19.27
CA ASP A 145 -15.73 -3.93 -20.29
C ASP A 145 -14.98 -3.78 -21.62
N TYR A 146 -13.68 -3.46 -21.57
CA TYR A 146 -12.84 -3.43 -22.78
C TYR A 146 -12.67 -4.81 -23.43
N ALA A 147 -12.48 -5.85 -22.63
CA ALA A 147 -12.33 -7.23 -23.15
C ALA A 147 -13.64 -7.78 -23.72
N GLU A 148 -14.79 -7.29 -23.30
CA GLU A 148 -16.12 -7.66 -23.78
C GLU A 148 -16.67 -6.70 -24.87
N ASP A 149 -15.84 -5.78 -25.41
CA ASP A 149 -16.20 -4.77 -26.43
C ASP A 149 -17.34 -3.81 -26.01
N GLU A 150 -17.53 -3.60 -24.72
CA GLU A 150 -18.54 -2.73 -24.11
C GLU A 150 -18.04 -1.27 -23.98
N ILE A 151 -17.87 -0.59 -25.12
CA ILE A 151 -17.18 0.72 -25.18
C ILE A 151 -17.79 1.80 -24.31
N GLU A 152 -19.12 1.88 -24.19
CA GLU A 152 -19.79 2.88 -23.35
C GLU A 152 -19.52 2.60 -21.86
N SER A 153 -19.66 1.36 -21.44
CA SER A 153 -19.38 0.91 -20.06
C SER A 153 -17.92 1.12 -19.71
N TYR A 154 -16.99 0.78 -20.61
CA TYR A 154 -15.57 1.06 -20.49
C TYR A 154 -15.30 2.54 -20.23
N THR A 155 -15.87 3.42 -21.05
CA THR A 155 -15.67 4.88 -20.91
C THR A 155 -16.12 5.38 -19.55
N ASN A 156 -17.29 4.92 -19.09
CA ASN A 156 -17.84 5.28 -17.79
C ASN A 156 -16.97 4.75 -16.63
N ALA A 157 -16.48 3.51 -16.73
CA ALA A 157 -15.61 2.90 -15.74
C ALA A 157 -14.25 3.61 -15.65
N VAL A 158 -13.66 4.02 -16.78
CA VAL A 158 -12.40 4.80 -16.81
C VAL A 158 -12.59 6.18 -16.17
N GLN A 159 -13.71 6.85 -16.44
CA GLN A 159 -14.01 8.15 -15.81
C GLN A 159 -14.15 8.01 -14.28
N ALA A 160 -14.87 6.97 -13.82
CA ALA A 160 -15.02 6.68 -12.41
C ALA A 160 -13.67 6.34 -11.75
N TYR A 161 -12.85 5.51 -12.40
CA TYR A 161 -11.49 5.21 -11.94
C TYR A 161 -10.65 6.47 -11.75
N ASN A 162 -10.61 7.35 -12.75
CA ASN A 162 -9.84 8.59 -12.67
C ASN A 162 -10.32 9.51 -11.54
N ALA A 163 -11.64 9.64 -11.34
CA ALA A 163 -12.20 10.42 -10.25
C ALA A 163 -11.79 9.88 -8.86
N GLU A 164 -11.87 8.57 -8.66
CA GLU A 164 -11.45 7.90 -7.42
C GLU A 164 -9.94 8.04 -7.17
N LYS A 165 -9.13 7.88 -8.22
CA LYS A 165 -7.69 8.08 -8.16
C LYS A 165 -7.33 9.52 -7.76
N GLU A 166 -7.98 10.52 -8.35
CA GLU A 166 -7.77 11.93 -7.99
C GLU A 166 -8.19 12.22 -6.53
N ALA A 167 -9.27 11.63 -6.06
CA ALA A 167 -9.70 11.74 -4.67
C ALA A 167 -8.63 11.17 -3.71
N TRP A 168 -8.07 10.01 -4.03
CA TRP A 168 -6.98 9.42 -3.28
C TRP A 168 -5.71 10.27 -3.32
N LEU A 169 -5.29 10.78 -4.48
CA LEU A 169 -4.14 11.69 -4.61
C LEU A 169 -4.34 12.97 -3.78
N SER A 170 -5.54 13.51 -3.77
CA SER A 170 -5.91 14.66 -2.93
C SER A 170 -5.81 14.33 -1.44
N TYR A 171 -6.20 13.13 -1.05
CA TYR A 171 -6.03 12.63 0.32
C TYR A 171 -4.53 12.53 0.68
N LEU A 172 -3.69 11.92 -0.17
CA LEU A 172 -2.24 11.84 0.06
C LEU A 172 -1.61 13.23 0.23
N ASN A 173 -1.94 14.18 -0.65
CA ASN A 173 -1.45 15.55 -0.56
C ASN A 173 -1.81 16.20 0.78
N ARG A 174 -3.03 15.98 1.26
CA ARG A 174 -3.51 16.59 2.49
C ARG A 174 -2.86 16.01 3.73
N TYR A 175 -2.65 14.68 3.77
CA TYR A 175 -2.23 13.99 4.98
C TYR A 175 -0.73 13.72 5.02
N LEU A 176 -0.09 13.34 3.92
CA LEU A 176 1.35 13.08 3.90
C LEU A 176 2.19 14.36 3.87
N VAL A 177 1.80 15.35 3.06
CA VAL A 177 2.56 16.61 2.94
C VAL A 177 2.38 17.50 4.17
N HIS A 178 1.23 17.47 4.83
CA HIS A 178 0.93 18.34 5.98
C HIS A 178 1.17 17.66 7.33
N GLY A 179 1.14 16.33 7.41
CA GLY A 179 1.45 15.56 8.63
C GLY A 179 2.88 15.77 9.08
N GLU A 180 3.84 15.78 8.16
CA GLU A 180 5.25 16.01 8.47
C GLU A 180 5.53 17.45 8.95
N ARG A 181 4.78 18.45 8.46
CA ARG A 181 4.90 19.84 8.93
C ARG A 181 4.36 20.06 10.33
N ARG A 182 3.31 19.35 10.73
CA ARG A 182 2.75 19.45 12.08
C ARG A 182 3.65 18.80 13.13
N ALA A 183 4.33 17.72 12.80
CA ALA A 183 5.28 17.07 13.72
C ALA A 183 6.54 17.92 14.00
N ARG A 184 6.93 18.79 13.08
CA ARG A 184 8.07 19.73 13.26
C ARG A 184 7.71 21.01 14.06
N GLY A 185 6.44 21.29 14.26
CA GLY A 185 5.96 22.47 14.99
C GLY A 185 5.58 22.23 16.44
N LEU A 186 5.84 21.03 16.99
CA LEU A 186 5.53 20.64 18.37
C LEU A 186 6.79 20.28 19.17
N ILE A 187 7.94 20.88 18.83
CA ILE A 187 9.15 20.87 19.67
C ILE A 187 9.47 22.31 20.08
#